data_bd7859e066a440da8b7b5287ec0318a5
#
_entry.id   bd7859e066a440da8b7b5287ec0318a5
#
_cell.length_a   1.000
_cell.length_b   1.000
_cell.length_c   1.000
_cell.angle_alpha   90.00
_cell.angle_beta   90.00
_cell.angle_gamma   90.00
#
_symmetry.space_group_name_H-M   'P 1'
#
loop_
_entity.id
_entity.type
_entity.pdbx_description
1 polymer ?
#
loop_
_entity_poly.entity_id
_entity_poly.type
_entity_poly.pdbx_seq_one_letter_code
_entity_poly.pdbx_strand_id
1 'polypeptide(L)' 'MNLILCDDDKVFLNKLEIRIRGLCQKYKIAVEMECYVSAKEMLEGIKNLDEISVFFIDIDMPEVNGFEAASYLKK' A
#
# COMPACT_ATOMS: atom_id res chain seq x y z
N MET A 1 -2.77 -6.07 11.76
CA MET A 1 -3.36 -5.38 10.60
C MET A 1 -2.32 -5.23 9.51
N ASN A 2 -2.65 -5.61 8.32
CA ASN A 2 -1.75 -5.49 7.17
C ASN A 2 -2.14 -4.30 6.32
N LEU A 3 -1.13 -3.52 5.91
CA LEU A 3 -1.33 -2.27 5.18
C LEU A 3 -0.44 -2.25 3.95
N ILE A 4 -1.03 -1.99 2.79
CA ILE A 4 -0.31 -1.89 1.53
C ILE A 4 -0.36 -0.44 1.07
N LEU A 5 0.81 0.14 0.84
CA LEU A 5 0.95 1.50 0.32
C LEU A 5 1.59 1.42 -1.06
N CYS A 6 1.00 2.10 -2.04
CA CYS A 6 1.52 2.11 -3.39
C CYS A 6 1.41 3.51 -4.00
N ASP A 7 2.54 4.11 -4.33
CA ASP A 7 2.63 5.45 -4.90
C ASP A 7 3.96 5.57 -5.64
N ASP A 8 3.95 6.18 -6.82
CA ASP A 8 5.17 6.40 -7.59
C ASP A 8 6.05 7.52 -7.02
N ASP A 9 5.51 8.36 -6.14
CA ASP A 9 6.27 9.38 -5.42
C ASP A 9 6.89 8.77 -4.16
N LYS A 10 8.15 8.39 -4.27
CA LYS A 10 8.89 7.73 -3.20
C LYS A 10 9.03 8.60 -1.94
N VAL A 11 9.17 9.91 -2.11
CA VAL A 11 9.28 10.84 -0.99
C VAL A 11 7.97 10.91 -0.22
N PHE A 12 6.87 11.04 -0.93
CA PHE A 12 5.54 11.03 -0.33
C PHE A 12 5.26 9.72 0.38
N LEU A 13 5.61 8.60 -0.25
CA LEU A 13 5.41 7.26 0.29
C LEU A 13 6.15 7.08 1.62
N ASN A 14 7.40 7.52 1.70
CA ASN A 14 8.18 7.46 2.94
C ASN A 14 7.55 8.30 4.05
N LYS A 15 7.10 9.49 3.74
CA LYS A 15 6.44 10.36 4.72
C LYS A 15 5.14 9.76 5.23
N LEU A 16 4.38 9.17 4.34
CA LEU A 16 3.12 8.52 4.68
C LEU A 16 3.36 7.32 5.60
N GLU A 17 4.34 6.49 5.26
CA GLU A 17 4.70 5.33 6.08
C GLU A 17 5.07 5.74 7.51
N ILE A 18 5.93 6.74 7.64
CA ILE A 18 6.38 7.24 8.96
C ILE A 18 5.19 7.74 9.77
N ARG A 19 4.30 8.49 9.14
CA ARG A 19 3.13 9.05 9.80
C ARG A 19 2.17 7.96 10.28
N ILE A 20 1.91 6.97 9.43
CA ILE A 20 1.01 5.87 9.78
C ILE A 20 1.61 5.01 10.89
N ARG A 21 2.91 4.71 10.83
CA ARG A 21 3.58 3.97 11.91
C ARG A 21 3.49 4.71 13.24
N GLY A 22 3.67 6.04 13.22
CA GLY A 22 3.54 6.86 14.42
C GLY A 22 2.14 6.79 15.02
N LEU A 23 1.10 6.86 14.19
CA LEU A 23 -0.28 6.75 14.65
C LEU A 23 -0.60 5.37 15.21
N CYS A 24 -0.15 4.32 14.54
CA CYS A 24 -0.36 2.95 15.00
C CYS A 24 0.33 2.71 16.34
N GLN A 25 1.54 3.24 16.51
CA GLN A 25 2.26 3.13 17.78
C GLN A 25 1.53 3.88 18.89
N LYS A 26 1.03 5.07 18.60
CA LYS A 26 0.29 5.90 19.57
C LYS A 26 -0.96 5.18 20.09
N TYR A 27 -1.68 4.51 19.20
CA TYR A 27 -2.92 3.81 19.55
C TYR A 27 -2.71 2.32 19.83
N LYS A 28 -1.46 1.87 19.91
CA LYS A 28 -1.09 0.48 20.19
C LYS A 28 -1.68 -0.52 19.22
N ILE A 29 -1.70 -0.16 17.94
CA ILE A 29 -2.18 -1.01 16.86
C ILE A 29 -0.98 -1.71 16.23
N ALA A 30 -1.00 -3.05 16.23
CA ALA A 30 0.02 -3.81 15.52
C ALA A 30 -0.22 -3.70 14.01
N VAL A 31 0.81 -3.30 13.25
CA VAL A 31 0.70 -3.11 11.82
C VAL A 31 1.93 -3.70 11.10
N GLU A 32 1.67 -4.37 9.99
CA GLU A 32 2.70 -4.76 9.03
C GLU A 32 2.44 -3.94 7.77
N MET A 33 3.49 -3.29 7.25
CA MET A 33 3.39 -2.45 6.06
C MET A 33 4.24 -2.97 4.94
N GLU A 34 3.68 -2.94 3.73
CA GLU A 34 4.43 -3.14 2.50
C GLU A 34 4.27 -1.90 1.63
N CYS A 35 5.39 -1.37 1.13
CA CYS A 35 5.40 -0.15 0.34
C CYS A 35 5.94 -0.45 -1.05
N TYR A 36 5.24 0.00 -2.08
CA TYR A 36 5.60 -0.23 -3.47
C TYR A 36 5.59 1.08 -4.24
N VAL A 37 6.53 1.23 -5.16
CA VAL A 37 6.64 2.44 -5.99
C VAL A 37 5.95 2.29 -7.35
N SER A 38 5.44 1.11 -7.67
CA SER A 38 4.68 0.88 -8.88
C SER A 38 3.59 -0.16 -8.65
N ALA A 39 2.51 -0.08 -9.42
CA ALA A 39 1.44 -1.06 -9.35
C ALA A 39 1.93 -2.45 -9.75
N LYS A 40 2.83 -2.52 -10.72
CA LYS A 40 3.41 -3.79 -11.15
C LYS A 40 4.16 -4.48 -10.02
N GLU A 41 5.04 -3.75 -9.32
CA GLU A 41 5.76 -4.30 -8.18
C GLU A 41 4.81 -4.72 -7.06
N MET A 42 3.77 -3.93 -6.82
CA MET A 42 2.77 -4.27 -5.81
C MET A 42 2.08 -5.59 -6.14
N LEU A 43 1.61 -5.76 -7.37
CA LEU A 43 0.90 -6.97 -7.78
C LEU A 43 1.79 -8.20 -7.75
N GLU A 44 3.07 -8.05 -8.06
CA GLU A 44 4.05 -9.14 -8.00
C GLU A 44 4.48 -9.47 -6.57
N GLY A 45 4.48 -8.47 -5.68
CA GLY A 45 5.00 -8.61 -4.32
C GLY A 45 4.01 -9.06 -3.28
N ILE A 46 2.71 -8.86 -3.51
CA ILE A 46 1.69 -9.22 -2.53
C ILE A 46 1.55 -10.74 -2.44
N LYS A 47 1.69 -11.26 -1.22
CA LYS A 47 1.72 -12.72 -0.99
C LYS A 47 0.43 -13.27 -0.41
N ASN A 48 -0.20 -12.55 0.51
CA ASN A 48 -1.40 -13.04 1.22
C ASN A 48 -2.50 -12.01 1.18
N LEU A 49 -3.34 -12.07 0.14
CA LEU A 49 -4.45 -11.12 -0.03
C LEU A 49 -5.47 -11.24 1.11
N ASP A 50 -5.68 -12.42 1.65
CA ASP A 50 -6.67 -12.66 2.69
C ASP A 50 -6.34 -11.96 4.01
N GLU A 51 -5.06 -11.66 4.25
CA GLU A 51 -4.60 -11.02 5.47
C GLU A 51 -4.50 -9.50 5.35
N ILE A 52 -4.73 -8.95 4.16
CA ILE A 52 -4.57 -7.53 3.91
C ILE A 52 -5.86 -6.80 4.27
N SER A 53 -5.75 -5.86 5.19
CA SER A 53 -6.89 -5.11 5.71
C SER A 53 -7.14 -3.80 5.00
N VAL A 54 -6.08 -3.11 4.55
CA VAL A 54 -6.20 -1.76 3.99
C VAL A 54 -5.21 -1.56 2.86
N PHE A 55 -5.68 -0.90 1.80
CA PHE A 55 -4.84 -0.48 0.68
C PHE A 55 -4.89 1.04 0.54
N PHE A 56 -3.73 1.65 0.32
CA PHE A 56 -3.61 3.03 -0.14
C PHE A 56 -2.90 2.99 -1.50
N ILE A 57 -3.61 3.27 -2.56
CA ILE A 57 -3.11 3.17 -3.92
C ILE A 57 -3.32 4.50 -4.65
N ASP A 58 -2.24 5.04 -5.24
CA ASP A 58 -2.32 6.21 -6.10
C ASP A 58 -2.93 5.79 -7.44
N ILE A 59 -4.04 6.42 -7.82
CA ILE A 59 -4.80 6.09 -9.03
C ILE A 59 -4.17 6.64 -10.31
N ASP A 60 -3.17 7.52 -10.19
CA ASP A 60 -2.52 8.18 -11.33
C ASP A 60 -1.17 7.58 -11.70
N MET A 61 -0.91 6.32 -11.32
CA MET A 61 0.34 5.66 -11.65
C MET A 61 0.46 5.36 -13.14
N PRO A 62 1.66 5.54 -13.73
CA PRO A 62 1.80 5.48 -15.20
C PRO A 62 1.68 4.09 -15.82
N GLU A 63 2.00 3.02 -15.12
CA GLU A 63 2.02 1.67 -15.69
C GLU A 63 0.65 0.99 -15.64
N VAL A 64 0.03 1.03 -14.48
CA VAL A 64 -1.32 0.50 -14.23
C VAL A 64 -1.96 1.51 -13.30
N ASN A 65 -3.12 2.05 -13.64
CA ASN A 65 -3.74 3.03 -12.76
C ASN A 65 -4.30 2.34 -11.50
N GLY A 66 -4.51 3.11 -10.45
CA GLY A 66 -4.94 2.59 -9.15
C GLY A 66 -6.26 1.84 -9.21
N PHE A 67 -7.19 2.26 -10.06
CA PHE A 67 -8.47 1.57 -10.24
C PHE A 67 -8.29 0.19 -10.84
N GLU A 68 -7.42 0.06 -11.84
CA GLU A 68 -7.12 -1.23 -12.46
C GLU A 68 -6.43 -2.16 -11.48
N ALA A 69 -5.46 -1.66 -10.71
CA ALA A 69 -4.77 -2.44 -9.69
C ALA A 69 -5.73 -2.92 -8.61
N ALA A 70 -6.59 -2.04 -8.11
CA ALA A 70 -7.58 -2.39 -7.10
C ALA A 70 -8.58 -3.43 -7.61
N SER A 71 -9.04 -3.26 -8.85
CA SER A 71 -9.95 -4.21 -9.49
C SER A 71 -9.31 -5.60 -9.64
N TYR A 72 -8.05 -5.64 -10.03
CA TYR A 72 -7.28 -6.87 -10.16
C TYR A 72 -7.18 -7.61 -8.82
N LEU A 73 -6.92 -6.88 -7.75
CA LEU A 73 -6.76 -7.46 -6.41
C LEU A 73 -8.07 -7.99 -5.83
N LYS A 74 -9.20 -7.46 -6.27
CA LYS A 74 -10.51 -7.90 -5.78
C LYS A 74 -11.03 -9.18 -6.44
N LYS A 75 -10.37 -9.64 -7.45
CA LYS A 75 -10.73 -10.91 -8.07
C LYS A 75 -10.29 -12.07 -7.22
#